data_b0733ac63f15c76dd4bdec2bae4c0462
#
_entry.id   b0733ac63f15c76dd4bdec2bae4c0462
#
_cell.length_a   1.000
_cell.length_b   1.000
_cell.length_c   1.000
_cell.angle_alpha   90.00
_cell.angle_beta   90.00
_cell.angle_gamma   90.00
#
_symmetry.space_group_name_H-M   'P 1'
#
loop_
_entity.id
_entity.type
_entity.pdbx_description
1 polymer ?
#
loop_
_entity_poly.entity_id
_entity_poly.type
_entity_poly.pdbx_seq_one_letter_code
_entity_poly.pdbx_strand_id
1 'polypeptide(L)'
;MNSDSISKYYKEVENKVSFEEFRKKMDEFEEHFGGLVNKETLALLVAYSFGYEPITKIKELETKRGKVIVKGTVEKTFAVREFDNGIVTSIIVADESGKVRVTLWNDAAELVKTGDVIEGAKIKAKGFLKRRDGEVGISINDPSDIEIQEVEFKSISKITQGIVNVKGRVSGFGDVRKVESKNVEIAEIYISDESGRVRVLLWGDKVSIYKKLDIGDFVEIRNGYAKVGKDGEIEVHCGWRSILKF
;
A
#
# COMPACT_ATOMS: atom_id res chain seq x y z
N MET A 1 -27.11 -10.34 -27.10
CA MET A 1 -26.30 -9.24 -26.59
C MET A 1 -26.54 -8.87 -25.10
N ASN A 2 -27.68 -9.24 -24.51
CA ASN A 2 -28.02 -8.78 -23.12
C ASN A 2 -27.58 -9.70 -21.97
N SER A 3 -27.09 -10.92 -22.22
CA SER A 3 -26.66 -11.82 -21.14
C SER A 3 -25.22 -11.52 -20.65
N ASP A 4 -24.38 -10.95 -21.50
CA ASP A 4 -22.98 -10.65 -21.20
C ASP A 4 -22.81 -9.53 -20.17
N SER A 5 -23.64 -8.47 -20.25
CA SER A 5 -23.55 -7.33 -19.32
C SER A 5 -24.02 -7.69 -17.91
N ILE A 6 -25.08 -8.50 -17.79
CA ILE A 6 -25.58 -9.00 -16.49
C ILE A 6 -24.52 -9.89 -15.84
N SER A 7 -23.98 -10.84 -16.61
CA SER A 7 -22.94 -11.74 -16.15
C SER A 7 -21.66 -11.00 -15.71
N LYS A 8 -21.30 -9.92 -16.41
CA LYS A 8 -20.17 -9.05 -16.09
C LYS A 8 -20.30 -8.44 -14.69
N TYR A 9 -21.43 -7.79 -14.41
CA TYR A 9 -21.62 -7.11 -13.12
C TYR A 9 -21.93 -8.10 -11.99
N TYR A 10 -22.59 -9.21 -12.27
CA TYR A 10 -22.80 -10.27 -11.27
C TYR A 10 -21.46 -10.86 -10.79
N LYS A 11 -20.51 -11.15 -11.69
CA LYS A 11 -19.19 -11.65 -11.33
C LYS A 11 -18.43 -10.78 -10.32
N GLU A 12 -18.66 -9.49 -10.34
CA GLU A 12 -18.03 -8.54 -9.41
C GLU A 12 -18.58 -8.63 -7.97
N VAL A 13 -19.73 -9.29 -7.80
CA VAL A 13 -20.43 -9.42 -6.50
C VAL A 13 -20.84 -10.85 -6.17
N GLU A 14 -20.45 -11.85 -6.98
CA GLU A 14 -20.85 -13.26 -6.80
C GLU A 14 -20.43 -13.86 -5.46
N ASN A 15 -19.41 -13.30 -4.82
CA ASN A 15 -18.98 -13.68 -3.47
C ASN A 15 -19.84 -13.08 -2.35
N LYS A 16 -20.76 -12.17 -2.69
CA LYS A 16 -21.62 -11.45 -1.72
C LYS A 16 -23.10 -11.79 -1.88
N VAL A 17 -23.51 -12.24 -3.04
CA VAL A 17 -24.91 -12.47 -3.38
C VAL A 17 -25.07 -13.61 -4.37
N SER A 18 -26.12 -14.43 -4.24
CA SER A 18 -26.46 -15.46 -5.23
C SER A 18 -26.99 -14.84 -6.54
N PHE A 19 -26.86 -15.57 -7.64
CA PHE A 19 -27.39 -15.09 -8.93
C PHE A 19 -28.91 -14.91 -8.90
N GLU A 20 -29.62 -15.73 -8.13
CA GLU A 20 -31.07 -15.63 -7.97
C GLU A 20 -31.47 -14.35 -7.26
N GLU A 21 -30.79 -13.99 -6.16
CA GLU A 21 -31.01 -12.74 -5.45
C GLU A 21 -30.62 -11.52 -6.28
N PHE A 22 -29.53 -11.62 -7.04
CA PHE A 22 -29.13 -10.56 -7.96
C PHE A 22 -30.21 -10.30 -9.03
N ARG A 23 -30.78 -11.36 -9.63
CA ARG A 23 -31.87 -11.24 -10.61
C ARG A 23 -33.13 -10.68 -9.98
N LYS A 24 -33.53 -11.18 -8.81
CA LYS A 24 -34.70 -10.66 -8.08
C LYS A 24 -34.55 -9.14 -7.84
N LYS A 25 -33.35 -8.71 -7.45
CA LYS A 25 -33.08 -7.29 -7.24
C LYS A 25 -33.10 -6.48 -8.54
N MET A 26 -32.73 -7.07 -9.67
CA MET A 26 -32.89 -6.47 -10.98
C MET A 26 -34.36 -6.25 -11.33
N ASP A 27 -35.21 -7.24 -11.10
CA ASP A 27 -36.65 -7.15 -11.37
C ASP A 27 -37.31 -6.06 -10.50
N GLU A 28 -36.94 -5.96 -9.21
CA GLU A 28 -37.41 -4.89 -8.31
C GLU A 28 -36.98 -3.49 -8.83
N PHE A 29 -35.76 -3.35 -9.32
CA PHE A 29 -35.25 -2.07 -9.87
C PHE A 29 -35.90 -1.75 -11.22
N GLU A 30 -36.15 -2.76 -12.08
CA GLU A 30 -36.84 -2.57 -13.36
C GLU A 30 -38.27 -2.07 -13.13
N GLU A 31 -39.01 -2.62 -12.16
CA GLU A 31 -40.32 -2.15 -11.74
C GLU A 31 -40.26 -0.71 -11.19
N HIS A 32 -39.28 -0.42 -10.33
CA HIS A 32 -39.12 0.91 -9.73
C HIS A 32 -38.81 2.01 -10.77
N PHE A 33 -37.94 1.70 -11.75
CA PHE A 33 -37.56 2.64 -12.80
C PHE A 33 -38.51 2.65 -14.02
N GLY A 34 -39.52 1.75 -14.07
CA GLY A 34 -40.56 1.76 -15.10
C GLY A 34 -40.01 1.67 -16.53
N GLY A 35 -38.90 0.97 -16.75
CA GLY A 35 -38.27 0.83 -18.06
C GLY A 35 -37.46 2.03 -18.53
N LEU A 36 -37.24 3.04 -17.69
CA LEU A 36 -36.43 4.24 -18.02
C LEU A 36 -34.93 3.95 -18.14
N VAL A 37 -34.45 2.85 -17.58
CA VAL A 37 -33.07 2.43 -17.64
C VAL A 37 -32.91 1.13 -18.42
N ASN A 38 -31.82 1.01 -19.17
CA ASN A 38 -31.53 -0.22 -19.89
C ASN A 38 -30.99 -1.31 -18.92
N LYS A 39 -31.01 -2.58 -19.36
CA LYS A 39 -30.62 -3.73 -18.53
C LYS A 39 -29.17 -3.69 -18.05
N GLU A 40 -28.26 -3.08 -18.80
CA GLU A 40 -26.86 -2.90 -18.38
C GLU A 40 -26.76 -1.93 -17.21
N THR A 41 -27.46 -0.80 -17.28
CA THR A 41 -27.53 0.18 -16.19
C THR A 41 -28.21 -0.41 -14.97
N LEU A 42 -29.28 -1.19 -15.14
CA LEU A 42 -29.92 -1.91 -14.04
C LEU A 42 -28.96 -2.88 -13.35
N ALA A 43 -28.26 -3.71 -14.11
CA ALA A 43 -27.28 -4.65 -13.56
C ALA A 43 -26.16 -3.92 -12.80
N LEU A 44 -25.70 -2.78 -13.31
CA LEU A 44 -24.73 -1.93 -12.63
C LEU A 44 -25.27 -1.36 -11.32
N LEU A 45 -26.50 -0.83 -11.31
CA LEU A 45 -27.14 -0.28 -10.11
C LEU A 45 -27.35 -1.36 -9.03
N VAL A 46 -27.77 -2.56 -9.47
CA VAL A 46 -27.91 -3.71 -8.58
C VAL A 46 -26.56 -4.13 -8.01
N ALA A 47 -25.51 -4.19 -8.84
CA ALA A 47 -24.15 -4.48 -8.35
C ALA A 47 -23.68 -3.44 -7.32
N TYR A 48 -23.96 -2.15 -7.53
CA TYR A 48 -23.70 -1.10 -6.54
C TYR A 48 -24.43 -1.35 -5.21
N SER A 49 -25.72 -1.79 -5.25
CA SER A 49 -26.46 -2.09 -4.03
C SER A 49 -25.87 -3.26 -3.23
N PHE A 50 -25.11 -4.14 -3.88
CA PHE A 50 -24.34 -5.22 -3.25
C PHE A 50 -22.88 -4.86 -3.01
N GLY A 51 -22.53 -3.54 -3.09
CA GLY A 51 -21.21 -3.04 -2.78
C GLY A 51 -20.17 -3.26 -3.88
N TYR A 52 -20.59 -3.26 -5.14
CA TYR A 52 -19.67 -3.11 -6.26
C TYR A 52 -19.04 -1.72 -6.25
N GLU A 53 -17.73 -1.68 -6.40
CA GLU A 53 -16.98 -0.44 -6.51
C GLU A 53 -16.10 -0.49 -7.76
N PRO A 54 -16.45 0.25 -8.83
CA PRO A 54 -15.70 0.22 -10.08
C PRO A 54 -14.29 0.78 -9.88
N ILE A 55 -13.30 -0.02 -10.23
CA ILE A 55 -11.91 0.41 -10.25
C ILE A 55 -11.67 1.20 -11.55
N THR A 56 -11.14 2.41 -11.39
CA THR A 56 -10.77 3.28 -12.51
C THR A 56 -9.29 3.07 -12.84
N LYS A 57 -8.98 2.80 -14.11
CA LYS A 57 -7.58 2.78 -14.57
C LYS A 57 -6.97 4.17 -14.50
N ILE A 58 -5.71 4.25 -14.11
CA ILE A 58 -5.04 5.54 -13.89
C ILE A 58 -5.06 6.42 -15.14
N LYS A 59 -4.86 5.85 -16.34
CA LYS A 59 -4.95 6.60 -17.61
C LYS A 59 -6.31 7.26 -17.87
N GLU A 60 -7.37 6.79 -17.21
CA GLU A 60 -8.73 7.32 -17.42
C GLU A 60 -9.06 8.49 -16.48
N LEU A 61 -8.21 8.77 -15.50
CA LEU A 61 -8.46 9.79 -14.47
C LEU A 61 -8.62 11.20 -15.07
N GLU A 62 -7.98 11.48 -16.20
CA GLU A 62 -8.10 12.78 -16.86
C GLU A 62 -9.53 13.09 -17.29
N THR A 63 -10.29 12.08 -17.68
CA THR A 63 -11.68 12.22 -18.14
C THR A 63 -12.71 12.09 -17.02
N LYS A 64 -12.32 11.59 -15.85
CA LYS A 64 -13.21 11.37 -14.70
C LYS A 64 -13.36 12.64 -13.85
N ARG A 65 -14.38 12.65 -13.01
CA ARG A 65 -14.66 13.71 -12.02
C ARG A 65 -15.17 13.09 -10.72
N GLY A 66 -15.02 13.82 -9.61
CA GLY A 66 -15.53 13.40 -8.31
C GLY A 66 -14.67 12.35 -7.61
N LYS A 67 -15.32 11.42 -6.93
CA LYS A 67 -14.66 10.33 -6.19
C LYS A 67 -14.34 9.17 -7.14
N VAL A 68 -13.12 8.67 -7.08
CA VAL A 68 -12.64 7.54 -7.88
C VAL A 68 -11.99 6.50 -7.00
N ILE A 69 -11.89 5.29 -7.51
CA ILE A 69 -11.17 4.18 -6.87
C ILE A 69 -10.12 3.70 -7.86
N VAL A 70 -8.87 3.69 -7.42
CA VAL A 70 -7.75 3.12 -8.16
C VAL A 70 -7.16 1.95 -7.40
N LYS A 71 -6.61 0.98 -8.13
CA LYS A 71 -5.86 -0.14 -7.59
C LYS A 71 -4.49 -0.15 -8.24
N GLY A 72 -3.44 -0.28 -7.43
CA GLY A 72 -2.08 -0.29 -7.98
C GLY A 72 -1.03 -0.53 -6.92
N THR A 73 0.22 -0.46 -7.33
CA THR A 73 1.39 -0.60 -6.46
C THR A 73 1.91 0.78 -6.08
N VAL A 74 2.24 0.96 -4.82
CA VAL A 74 2.93 2.17 -4.33
C VAL A 74 4.38 2.13 -4.83
N GLU A 75 4.72 2.97 -5.78
CA GLU A 75 6.09 3.05 -6.31
C GLU A 75 6.99 3.95 -5.47
N LYS A 76 6.40 4.97 -4.83
CA LYS A 76 7.16 5.96 -4.05
C LYS A 76 6.33 6.51 -2.92
N THR A 77 6.96 6.68 -1.77
CA THR A 77 6.42 7.45 -0.64
C THR A 77 7.24 8.73 -0.45
N PHE A 78 6.60 9.80 -0.01
CA PHE A 78 7.27 11.06 0.31
C PHE A 78 7.29 11.27 1.82
N ALA A 79 8.21 12.13 2.29
CA ALA A 79 8.28 12.50 3.70
C ALA A 79 6.97 13.12 4.17
N VAL A 80 6.51 12.72 5.35
CA VAL A 80 5.39 13.37 6.04
C VAL A 80 5.83 14.77 6.44
N ARG A 81 5.00 15.76 6.14
CA ARG A 81 5.18 17.15 6.54
C ARG A 81 4.12 17.52 7.56
N GLU A 82 4.55 18.13 8.65
CA GLU A 82 3.69 18.62 9.71
C GLU A 82 3.48 20.13 9.55
N PHE A 83 2.30 20.60 9.86
CA PHE A 83 1.92 22.00 9.89
C PHE A 83 0.94 22.22 11.04
N ASP A 84 0.63 23.47 11.39
CA ASP A 84 -0.11 23.82 12.62
C ASP A 84 -1.43 23.06 12.83
N ASN A 85 -2.11 22.70 11.75
CA ASN A 85 -3.44 22.07 11.80
C ASN A 85 -3.47 20.63 11.24
N GLY A 86 -2.31 19.95 11.10
CA GLY A 86 -2.31 18.57 10.63
C GLY A 86 -1.03 18.12 9.95
N ILE A 87 -1.12 17.00 9.30
CA ILE A 87 -0.02 16.40 8.56
C ILE A 87 -0.41 16.08 7.12
N VAL A 88 0.54 16.07 6.23
CA VAL A 88 0.34 15.72 4.83
C VAL A 88 1.53 14.94 4.29
N THR A 89 1.23 13.98 3.45
CA THR A 89 2.23 13.31 2.62
C THR A 89 1.65 13.00 1.24
N SER A 90 2.46 12.44 0.38
CA SER A 90 2.00 11.92 -0.91
C SER A 90 2.63 10.57 -1.16
N ILE A 91 1.96 9.78 -1.98
CA ILE A 91 2.49 8.56 -2.57
C ILE A 91 2.30 8.59 -4.07
N ILE A 92 3.11 7.86 -4.81
CA ILE A 92 2.87 7.58 -6.22
C ILE A 92 2.33 6.17 -6.31
N VAL A 93 1.14 6.03 -6.88
CA VAL A 93 0.50 4.74 -7.16
C VAL A 93 0.57 4.50 -8.67
N ALA A 94 0.97 3.30 -9.05
CA ALA A 94 1.07 2.87 -10.44
C ALA A 94 0.22 1.62 -10.69
N ASP A 95 -0.44 1.60 -11.83
CA ASP A 95 -1.02 0.40 -12.44
C ASP A 95 -0.38 0.16 -13.83
N GLU A 96 -0.87 -0.82 -14.57
CA GLU A 96 -0.39 -1.12 -15.92
C GLU A 96 -0.65 0.02 -16.94
N SER A 97 -1.48 1.00 -16.58
CA SER A 97 -1.90 2.08 -17.48
C SER A 97 -1.21 3.41 -17.23
N GLY A 98 -0.60 3.60 -16.06
CA GLY A 98 0.06 4.85 -15.71
C GLY A 98 0.36 5.01 -14.22
N LYS A 99 0.65 6.25 -13.84
CA LYS A 99 0.98 6.64 -12.47
C LYS A 99 0.17 7.85 -12.04
N VAL A 100 -0.20 7.90 -10.76
CA VAL A 100 -0.92 9.02 -10.18
C VAL A 100 -0.35 9.38 -8.81
N ARG A 101 -0.30 10.67 -8.51
CA ARG A 101 0.00 11.17 -7.17
C ARG A 101 -1.26 11.09 -6.31
N VAL A 102 -1.15 10.42 -5.18
CA VAL A 102 -2.18 10.39 -4.14
C VAL A 102 -1.68 11.20 -2.95
N THR A 103 -2.38 12.26 -2.61
CA THR A 103 -2.09 13.11 -1.44
C THR A 103 -2.92 12.62 -0.26
N LEU A 104 -2.25 12.33 0.83
CA LEU A 104 -2.81 11.81 2.07
C LEU A 104 -2.76 12.89 3.14
N TRP A 105 -3.86 13.13 3.82
CA TRP A 105 -4.01 14.15 4.84
C TRP A 105 -4.32 13.53 6.20
N ASN A 106 -3.79 14.10 7.25
CA ASN A 106 -4.08 13.77 8.64
C ASN A 106 -3.99 12.24 8.89
N ASP A 107 -5.08 11.61 9.33
CA ASP A 107 -5.11 10.19 9.69
C ASP A 107 -4.70 9.28 8.52
N ALA A 108 -5.02 9.65 7.28
CA ALA A 108 -4.55 8.91 6.12
C ALA A 108 -3.03 9.05 5.92
N ALA A 109 -2.43 10.19 6.28
CA ALA A 109 -0.98 10.37 6.21
C ALA A 109 -0.22 9.58 7.28
N GLU A 110 -0.86 9.29 8.43
CA GLU A 110 -0.30 8.42 9.47
C GLU A 110 0.01 7.02 8.94
N LEU A 111 -0.76 6.49 7.97
CA LEU A 111 -0.47 5.18 7.36
C LEU A 111 0.93 5.08 6.73
N VAL A 112 1.47 6.20 6.22
CA VAL A 112 2.84 6.25 5.71
C VAL A 112 3.83 6.40 6.86
N LYS A 113 3.48 7.18 7.90
CA LYS A 113 4.31 7.41 9.09
C LYS A 113 4.49 6.13 9.91
N THR A 114 3.41 5.34 10.06
CA THR A 114 3.42 4.04 10.76
C THR A 114 3.98 2.89 9.93
N GLY A 115 4.20 3.12 8.62
CA GLY A 115 4.68 2.11 7.68
C GLY A 115 3.66 1.04 7.33
N ASP A 116 2.38 1.37 7.42
CA ASP A 116 1.32 0.52 6.88
C ASP A 116 1.23 0.67 5.36
N VAL A 117 1.38 1.90 4.85
CA VAL A 117 1.56 2.17 3.42
C VAL A 117 3.04 2.43 3.12
N ILE A 118 3.65 1.54 2.35
CA ILE A 118 5.08 1.56 2.00
C ILE A 118 5.30 1.32 0.50
N GLU A 119 6.49 1.59 0.02
CA GLU A 119 6.88 1.26 -1.37
C GLU A 119 6.81 -0.26 -1.59
N GLY A 120 6.24 -0.68 -2.71
CA GLY A 120 5.94 -2.08 -3.05
C GLY A 120 4.60 -2.60 -2.53
N ALA A 121 3.88 -1.84 -1.68
CA ALA A 121 2.54 -2.26 -1.25
C ALA A 121 1.53 -2.17 -2.39
N LYS A 122 0.70 -3.21 -2.56
CA LYS A 122 -0.48 -3.17 -3.42
C LYS A 122 -1.66 -2.62 -2.63
N ILE A 123 -2.25 -1.55 -3.12
CA ILE A 123 -3.34 -0.87 -2.46
C ILE A 123 -4.53 -0.65 -3.39
N LYS A 124 -5.70 -0.54 -2.77
CA LYS A 124 -6.90 0.05 -3.36
C LYS A 124 -7.13 1.38 -2.65
N ALA A 125 -7.16 2.46 -3.41
CA ALA A 125 -7.26 3.83 -2.90
C ALA A 125 -8.49 4.51 -3.46
N LYS A 126 -9.36 5.01 -2.58
CA LYS A 126 -10.61 5.70 -2.89
C LYS A 126 -10.49 7.16 -2.48
N GLY A 127 -10.62 8.10 -3.41
CA GLY A 127 -10.42 9.50 -3.09
C GLY A 127 -10.98 10.45 -4.13
N PHE A 128 -10.93 11.74 -3.82
CA PHE A 128 -11.42 12.79 -4.71
C PHE A 128 -10.34 13.23 -5.68
N LEU A 129 -10.70 13.29 -6.97
CA LEU A 129 -9.84 13.86 -7.99
C LEU A 129 -9.61 15.34 -7.73
N LYS A 130 -8.35 15.73 -7.77
CA LYS A 130 -7.88 17.12 -7.74
C LYS A 130 -7.10 17.41 -9.00
N ARG A 131 -7.30 18.60 -9.56
CA ARG A 131 -6.53 19.11 -10.69
C ARG A 131 -5.82 20.37 -10.26
N ARG A 132 -4.53 20.38 -10.44
CA ARG A 132 -3.68 21.53 -10.15
C ARG A 132 -2.56 21.60 -11.18
N ASP A 133 -2.38 22.76 -11.75
CA ASP A 133 -1.29 23.06 -12.71
C ASP A 133 -1.23 22.07 -13.90
N GLY A 134 -2.40 21.60 -14.36
CA GLY A 134 -2.52 20.62 -15.44
C GLY A 134 -2.34 19.15 -15.03
N GLU A 135 -1.94 18.89 -13.80
CA GLU A 135 -1.78 17.53 -13.28
C GLU A 135 -3.05 17.03 -12.57
N VAL A 136 -3.34 15.75 -12.75
CA VAL A 136 -4.42 15.03 -12.05
C VAL A 136 -3.82 14.29 -10.87
N GLY A 137 -4.42 14.46 -9.68
CA GLY A 137 -4.08 13.73 -8.48
C GLY A 137 -5.31 13.27 -7.73
N ILE A 138 -5.12 12.43 -6.73
CA ILE A 138 -6.18 11.95 -5.83
C ILE A 138 -5.89 12.48 -4.43
N SER A 139 -6.93 12.94 -3.72
CA SER A 139 -6.85 13.43 -2.35
C SER A 139 -7.66 12.53 -1.43
N ILE A 140 -7.05 12.08 -0.33
CA ILE A 140 -7.63 11.17 0.66
C ILE A 140 -7.39 11.74 2.06
N ASN A 141 -8.43 11.76 2.88
CA ASN A 141 -8.36 12.20 4.28
C ASN A 141 -8.61 11.04 5.26
N ASP A 142 -9.48 10.10 4.88
CA ASP A 142 -9.88 8.99 5.73
C ASP A 142 -8.97 7.78 5.45
N PRO A 143 -8.31 7.21 6.48
CA PRO A 143 -7.48 6.02 6.30
C PRO A 143 -8.26 4.80 5.82
N SER A 144 -9.57 4.72 6.10
CA SER A 144 -10.45 3.63 5.62
C SER A 144 -10.66 3.65 4.10
N ASP A 145 -10.38 4.78 3.44
CA ASP A 145 -10.39 4.90 1.97
C ASP A 145 -9.12 4.27 1.32
N ILE A 146 -8.20 3.70 2.13
CA ILE A 146 -7.01 2.97 1.67
C ILE A 146 -7.06 1.53 2.18
N GLU A 147 -7.27 0.61 1.28
CA GLU A 147 -7.21 -0.83 1.56
C GLU A 147 -5.83 -1.37 1.13
N ILE A 148 -5.05 -1.86 2.09
CA ILE A 148 -3.77 -2.50 1.82
C ILE A 148 -4.04 -3.96 1.50
N GLN A 149 -3.81 -4.36 0.25
CA GLN A 149 -4.11 -5.71 -0.24
C GLN A 149 -2.94 -6.66 -0.04
N GLU A 150 -1.73 -6.19 -0.28
CA GLU A 150 -0.51 -6.99 -0.19
C GLU A 150 0.71 -6.11 0.06
N VAL A 151 1.62 -6.60 0.91
CA VAL A 151 2.99 -6.08 1.05
C VAL A 151 3.93 -7.21 0.66
N GLU A 152 4.71 -6.99 -0.38
CA GLU A 152 5.68 -7.98 -0.82
C GLU A 152 6.92 -7.94 0.11
N PHE A 153 7.24 -9.09 0.70
CA PHE A 153 8.49 -9.32 1.43
C PHE A 153 9.38 -10.22 0.60
N LYS A 154 10.63 -9.80 0.40
CA LYS A 154 11.63 -10.63 -0.29
C LYS A 154 12.21 -11.66 0.65
N SER A 155 12.41 -12.87 0.15
CA SER A 155 13.25 -13.86 0.82
C SER A 155 14.69 -13.34 0.92
N ILE A 156 15.36 -13.62 2.02
CA ILE A 156 16.70 -13.08 2.30
C ILE A 156 17.69 -13.39 1.19
N SER A 157 17.67 -14.61 0.64
CA SER A 157 18.54 -15.01 -0.49
C SER A 157 18.28 -14.25 -1.80
N LYS A 158 17.13 -13.58 -1.92
CA LYS A 158 16.74 -12.81 -3.11
C LYS A 158 16.87 -11.29 -2.93
N ILE A 159 17.44 -10.85 -1.83
CA ILE A 159 17.67 -9.41 -1.60
C ILE A 159 18.68 -8.90 -2.63
N THR A 160 18.30 -7.82 -3.29
CA THR A 160 19.17 -7.05 -4.21
C THR A 160 19.33 -5.63 -3.68
N GLN A 161 20.30 -4.88 -4.20
CA GLN A 161 20.50 -3.48 -3.81
C GLN A 161 19.24 -2.63 -4.07
N GLY A 162 18.94 -1.69 -3.16
CA GLY A 162 17.80 -0.81 -3.22
C GLY A 162 16.84 -0.96 -2.04
N ILE A 163 15.63 -0.44 -2.19
CA ILE A 163 14.59 -0.54 -1.17
C ILE A 163 14.09 -1.98 -1.08
N VAL A 164 13.97 -2.48 0.16
CA VAL A 164 13.55 -3.86 0.42
C VAL A 164 12.64 -3.93 1.65
N ASN A 165 11.63 -4.76 1.55
CA ASN A 165 10.87 -5.25 2.68
C ASN A 165 11.32 -6.69 2.94
N VAL A 166 11.79 -6.97 4.15
CA VAL A 166 12.29 -8.28 4.55
C VAL A 166 11.77 -8.64 5.93
N LYS A 167 11.54 -9.90 6.15
CA LYS A 167 11.12 -10.43 7.45
C LYS A 167 11.91 -11.69 7.80
N GLY A 168 12.05 -11.94 9.07
CA GLY A 168 12.79 -13.11 9.56
C GLY A 168 12.85 -13.14 11.07
N ARG A 169 13.59 -14.11 11.61
CA ARG A 169 13.85 -14.22 13.05
C ARG A 169 15.22 -13.69 13.39
N VAL A 170 15.32 -12.98 14.51
CA VAL A 170 16.62 -12.57 15.06
C VAL A 170 17.46 -13.81 15.32
N SER A 171 18.59 -13.90 14.64
CA SER A 171 19.52 -15.04 14.71
C SER A 171 20.89 -14.67 15.27
N GLY A 172 21.08 -13.43 15.68
CA GLY A 172 22.31 -12.96 16.29
C GLY A 172 22.33 -11.46 16.49
N PHE A 173 23.24 -11.04 17.36
CA PHE A 173 23.54 -9.65 17.65
C PHE A 173 25.01 -9.38 17.33
N GLY A 174 25.26 -8.20 16.77
CA GLY A 174 26.63 -7.69 16.55
C GLY A 174 26.88 -6.47 17.41
N ASP A 175 27.83 -5.64 16.98
CA ASP A 175 28.31 -4.50 17.75
C ASP A 175 27.33 -3.31 17.74
N VAL A 176 27.34 -2.58 18.86
CA VAL A 176 26.78 -1.24 18.94
C VAL A 176 27.94 -0.25 18.89
N ARG A 177 27.94 0.66 17.93
CA ARG A 177 29.03 1.62 17.74
C ARG A 177 28.53 2.99 17.29
N LYS A 178 29.32 4.00 17.56
CA LYS A 178 29.07 5.37 17.09
C LYS A 178 29.80 5.60 15.77
N VAL A 179 29.08 6.21 14.80
CA VAL A 179 29.66 6.69 13.55
C VAL A 179 29.99 8.17 13.72
N GLU A 180 31.24 8.47 14.06
CA GLU A 180 31.70 9.81 14.41
C GLU A 180 31.38 10.85 13.31
N SER A 181 31.62 10.49 12.03
CA SER A 181 31.39 11.38 10.90
C SER A 181 29.95 11.86 10.75
N LYS A 182 28.98 11.14 11.35
CA LYS A 182 27.55 11.45 11.31
C LYS A 182 26.96 11.76 12.67
N ASN A 183 27.77 11.58 13.74
CA ASN A 183 27.33 11.67 15.13
C ASN A 183 26.07 10.83 15.43
N VAL A 184 25.99 9.60 14.89
CA VAL A 184 24.85 8.71 14.98
C VAL A 184 25.30 7.34 15.48
N GLU A 185 24.53 6.74 16.38
CA GLU A 185 24.74 5.34 16.79
C GLU A 185 24.16 4.38 15.76
N ILE A 186 24.82 3.24 15.64
CA ILE A 186 24.33 2.08 14.89
C ILE A 186 24.44 0.83 15.74
N ALA A 187 23.46 -0.05 15.62
CA ALA A 187 23.48 -1.38 16.21
C ALA A 187 23.32 -2.42 15.09
N GLU A 188 23.97 -3.55 15.27
CA GLU A 188 23.98 -4.62 14.30
C GLU A 188 23.18 -5.81 14.83
N ILE A 189 22.21 -6.29 14.03
CA ILE A 189 21.51 -7.56 14.27
C ILE A 189 21.61 -8.44 13.04
N TYR A 190 21.39 -9.72 13.23
CA TYR A 190 21.25 -10.67 12.14
C TYR A 190 19.85 -11.25 12.17
N ILE A 191 19.20 -11.30 11.02
CA ILE A 191 17.92 -11.98 10.85
C ILE A 191 18.06 -13.13 9.84
N SER A 192 17.28 -14.17 10.06
CA SER A 192 17.27 -15.36 9.20
C SER A 192 15.83 -15.74 8.82
N ASP A 193 15.67 -16.23 7.61
CA ASP A 193 14.52 -16.96 7.13
C ASP A 193 14.96 -18.35 6.61
N GLU A 194 14.05 -19.10 6.00
CA GLU A 194 14.36 -20.42 5.41
C GLU A 194 15.39 -20.35 4.28
N SER A 195 15.59 -19.19 3.67
CA SER A 195 16.43 -18.99 2.50
C SER A 195 17.84 -18.51 2.84
N GLY A 196 18.08 -17.96 4.03
CA GLY A 196 19.38 -17.44 4.40
C GLY A 196 19.40 -16.57 5.65
N ARG A 197 20.50 -15.86 5.81
CA ARG A 197 20.78 -14.93 6.90
C ARG A 197 21.29 -13.61 6.31
N VAL A 198 20.87 -12.48 6.88
CA VAL A 198 21.33 -11.15 6.46
C VAL A 198 21.66 -10.27 7.67
N ARG A 199 22.71 -9.46 7.52
CA ARG A 199 23.09 -8.42 8.47
C ARG A 199 22.16 -7.22 8.32
N VAL A 200 21.65 -6.71 9.43
CA VAL A 200 20.80 -5.53 9.50
C VAL A 200 21.46 -4.49 10.40
N LEU A 201 21.62 -3.29 9.88
CA LEU A 201 22.16 -2.14 10.59
C LEU A 201 21.03 -1.20 11.00
N LEU A 202 20.79 -1.10 12.30
CA LEU A 202 19.81 -0.20 12.93
C LEU A 202 20.48 1.16 13.16
N TRP A 203 19.91 2.23 12.60
CA TRP A 203 20.50 3.58 12.65
C TRP A 203 19.71 4.50 13.57
N GLY A 204 20.40 5.31 14.36
CA GLY A 204 19.84 6.39 15.15
C GLY A 204 18.76 5.94 16.14
N ASP A 205 17.52 6.42 15.96
CA ASP A 205 16.37 6.09 16.81
C ASP A 205 16.08 4.58 16.85
N LYS A 206 16.40 3.85 15.79
CA LYS A 206 16.19 2.40 15.70
C LYS A 206 17.14 1.59 16.62
N VAL A 207 18.24 2.18 17.07
CA VAL A 207 19.15 1.53 18.02
C VAL A 207 18.45 1.20 19.35
N SER A 208 17.47 2.00 19.74
CA SER A 208 16.66 1.73 20.94
C SER A 208 15.93 0.37 20.91
N ILE A 209 15.64 -0.13 19.70
CA ILE A 209 14.96 -1.41 19.48
C ILE A 209 15.91 -2.59 19.75
N TYR A 210 17.21 -2.43 19.46
CA TYR A 210 18.24 -3.46 19.71
C TYR A 210 18.15 -4.06 21.13
N LYS A 211 17.92 -3.20 22.13
CA LYS A 211 17.84 -3.62 23.55
C LYS A 211 16.53 -4.34 23.92
N LYS A 212 15.56 -4.34 23.03
CA LYS A 212 14.22 -4.94 23.24
C LYS A 212 14.05 -6.26 22.50
N LEU A 213 15.01 -6.62 21.64
CA LEU A 213 14.95 -7.83 20.84
C LEU A 213 15.69 -8.95 21.53
N ASP A 214 15.15 -10.16 21.41
CA ASP A 214 15.78 -11.41 21.81
C ASP A 214 16.02 -12.34 20.60
N ILE A 215 16.93 -13.31 20.76
CA ILE A 215 17.14 -14.36 19.74
C ILE A 215 15.84 -15.13 19.54
N GLY A 216 15.42 -15.28 18.29
CA GLY A 216 14.19 -15.96 17.91
C GLY A 216 12.99 -15.04 17.69
N ASP A 217 13.07 -13.77 18.10
CA ASP A 217 12.01 -12.79 17.83
C ASP A 217 11.76 -12.65 16.33
N PHE A 218 10.48 -12.59 15.97
CA PHE A 218 10.09 -12.33 14.59
C PHE A 218 10.09 -10.84 14.32
N VAL A 219 10.78 -10.42 13.27
CA VAL A 219 10.88 -9.01 12.87
C VAL A 219 10.49 -8.80 11.43
N GLU A 220 9.81 -7.70 11.18
CA GLU A 220 9.53 -7.18 9.86
C GLU A 220 10.24 -5.84 9.67
N ILE A 221 11.05 -5.75 8.61
CA ILE A 221 11.68 -4.51 8.18
C ILE A 221 11.01 -4.06 6.90
N ARG A 222 10.40 -2.90 6.93
CA ARG A 222 9.75 -2.27 5.78
C ARG A 222 10.54 -1.02 5.39
N ASN A 223 10.68 -0.77 4.09
CA ASN A 223 11.51 0.31 3.54
C ASN A 223 12.97 0.27 4.03
N GLY A 224 13.51 -0.91 4.26
CA GLY A 224 14.94 -1.09 4.47
C GLY A 224 15.71 -0.75 3.19
N TYR A 225 16.95 -0.31 3.33
CA TYR A 225 17.83 -0.08 2.18
C TYR A 225 18.94 -1.11 2.13
N ALA A 226 18.87 -1.99 1.15
CA ALA A 226 19.88 -3.02 0.94
C ALA A 226 21.03 -2.49 0.08
N LYS A 227 22.25 -2.77 0.49
CA LYS A 227 23.48 -2.46 -0.27
C LYS A 227 24.56 -3.51 0.00
N VAL A 228 25.59 -3.49 -0.81
CA VAL A 228 26.79 -4.29 -0.58
C VAL A 228 27.60 -3.67 0.56
N GLY A 229 27.88 -4.44 1.59
CA GLY A 229 28.74 -4.08 2.71
C GLY A 229 30.21 -4.07 2.35
N LYS A 230 31.07 -3.74 3.32
CA LYS A 230 32.54 -3.71 3.11
C LYS A 230 33.15 -5.09 2.91
N ASP A 231 32.47 -6.11 3.38
CA ASP A 231 32.82 -7.54 3.23
C ASP A 231 32.37 -8.15 1.90
N GLY A 232 31.68 -7.37 1.06
CA GLY A 232 31.13 -7.82 -0.21
C GLY A 232 29.77 -8.50 -0.09
N GLU A 233 29.25 -8.70 1.10
CA GLU A 233 27.92 -9.29 1.33
C GLU A 233 26.82 -8.21 1.35
N ILE A 234 25.59 -8.61 1.06
CA ILE A 234 24.42 -7.72 1.17
C ILE A 234 24.11 -7.46 2.65
N GLU A 235 23.96 -6.19 2.99
CA GLU A 235 23.47 -5.75 4.29
C GLU A 235 22.22 -4.85 4.14
N VAL A 236 21.31 -4.89 5.10
CA VAL A 236 20.09 -4.08 5.11
C VAL A 236 20.22 -2.95 6.13
N HIS A 237 20.05 -1.73 5.69
CA HIS A 237 20.08 -0.53 6.53
C HIS A 237 18.66 -0.16 6.93
N CYS A 238 18.39 -0.12 8.23
CA CYS A 238 17.15 0.31 8.82
C CYS A 238 17.34 1.70 9.43
N GLY A 239 17.00 2.73 8.69
CA GLY A 239 17.16 4.14 9.06
C GLY A 239 15.82 4.85 9.33
N TRP A 240 15.81 6.18 9.26
CA TRP A 240 14.65 7.00 9.59
C TRP A 240 13.41 6.74 8.73
N ARG A 241 13.59 6.27 7.48
CA ARG A 241 12.49 5.89 6.58
C ARG A 241 12.01 4.47 6.78
N SER A 242 12.78 3.67 7.46
CA SER A 242 12.47 2.27 7.67
C SER A 242 11.57 2.09 8.86
N ILE A 243 10.67 1.14 8.77
CA ILE A 243 9.83 0.68 9.88
C ILE A 243 10.32 -0.70 10.29
N LEU A 244 10.52 -0.90 11.57
CA LEU A 244 10.80 -2.19 12.17
C LEU A 244 9.66 -2.53 13.12
N LYS A 245 8.97 -3.65 12.84
CA LYS A 245 7.93 -4.24 13.70
C LYS A 245 8.48 -5.55 14.27
N PHE A 246 8.16 -5.83 15.52
CA PHE A 246 8.61 -7.05 16.24
C PHE A 246 7.59 -7.43 17.32
#